data_710d6e8b2c3147742dbf3039ed008aa4
#
_entry.id   710d6e8b2c3147742dbf3039ed008aa4
#
_cell.length_a   1.000
_cell.length_b   1.000
_cell.length_c   1.000
_cell.angle_alpha   90.00
_cell.angle_beta   90.00
_cell.angle_gamma   90.00
#
_symmetry.space_group_name_H-M   'P 1'
#
loop_
_entity.id
_entity.type
_entity.pdbx_description
1 polymer ?
#
loop_
_entity_poly.entity_id
_entity_poly.type
_entity_poly.pdbx_seq_one_letter_code
_entity_poly.pdbx_strand_id
1 'polypeptide(L)'
;MAIARLVHRYRLLDSQHYVLQWDSELSRRPVGFRLDLMRRIPADRRIAQPVTTATSAPLQPQLFSPIKAGTTVAVLHGSNLGTCRALASQFAEEATDIGCAATVGPLDGAVDNLPEVDAILVVASSYNGQAPDDARAFFAWLTGKDAELGGSPYFAVLGVGDHNWTDTYQAVPKRIDERLAELGGRRLVPMGAADTSGDLTGTVEEFSAALGMALSERFGDPDATPKTDMNEPLYDLHTIAGPVTAAIDARFAVTPMVVLDNNELVSGDNALGQAKRNVRIALPEGLEYQTGDHLTVLADNPPDVVDAVIELLEIDPEERLSINPRRTSRRLIALDREVSVRELLTHFVELRKPATRSQLRKLAAANPCEPERKRLEELADEPDPCPLSPIECLKEFPACDITGAELLELLEPMTPRHYSIASSSRLQPDVVGLVVSVL
;
A
#
# COMPACT_ATOMS: atom_id res chain seq x y z
N MET A 1 15.84 19.04 -11.35
CA MET A 1 16.70 19.64 -10.31
C MET A 1 16.45 21.11 -10.01
N ALA A 2 16.24 21.99 -10.98
CA ALA A 2 15.96 23.41 -10.72
C ALA A 2 14.63 23.62 -9.95
N ILE A 3 13.56 22.94 -10.33
CA ILE A 3 12.24 23.06 -9.70
C ILE A 3 12.28 22.59 -8.24
N ALA A 4 12.91 21.45 -7.94
CA ALA A 4 12.99 20.93 -6.57
C ALA A 4 13.75 21.91 -5.63
N ARG A 5 14.83 22.53 -6.09
CA ARG A 5 15.54 23.58 -5.32
C ARG A 5 14.72 24.84 -5.12
N LEU A 6 13.89 25.16 -6.10
CA LEU A 6 13.05 26.35 -6.08
C LEU A 6 11.92 26.15 -5.05
N VAL A 7 11.23 25.01 -5.09
CA VAL A 7 10.14 24.68 -4.15
C VAL A 7 10.65 24.50 -2.71
N HIS A 8 11.85 23.97 -2.52
CA HIS A 8 12.44 23.83 -1.19
C HIS A 8 12.73 25.18 -0.50
N ARG A 9 13.10 26.21 -1.29
CA ARG A 9 13.46 27.53 -0.75
C ARG A 9 12.35 28.56 -0.78
N TYR A 10 11.35 28.35 -1.64
CA TYR A 10 10.29 29.30 -1.91
C TYR A 10 8.93 28.62 -1.94
N ARG A 11 7.90 29.33 -1.53
CA ARG A 11 6.52 29.02 -1.89
C ARG A 11 6.25 29.59 -3.27
N LEU A 12 5.60 28.78 -4.12
CA LEU A 12 5.10 29.24 -5.41
C LEU A 12 3.67 29.69 -5.20
N LEU A 13 3.38 30.94 -5.51
CA LEU A 13 2.06 31.54 -5.34
C LEU A 13 1.52 31.95 -6.70
N ASP A 14 0.33 31.51 -7.01
CA ASP A 14 -0.46 32.03 -8.13
C ASP A 14 -1.29 33.22 -7.63
N SER A 15 -0.64 34.38 -7.44
CA SER A 15 -1.26 35.61 -6.97
C SER A 15 -2.22 36.22 -7.99
N GLN A 16 -2.17 35.77 -9.26
CA GLN A 16 -3.00 36.30 -10.34
C GLN A 16 -4.17 35.37 -10.69
N HIS A 17 -4.32 34.24 -9.98
CA HIS A 17 -5.38 33.25 -10.26
C HIS A 17 -5.40 32.85 -11.73
N TYR A 18 -4.27 32.37 -12.22
CA TYR A 18 -4.06 32.05 -13.61
C TYR A 18 -5.05 31.01 -14.12
N VAL A 19 -5.84 31.39 -15.11
CA VAL A 19 -6.69 30.43 -15.85
C VAL A 19 -5.85 29.77 -16.92
N LEU A 20 -5.73 28.44 -16.89
CA LEU A 20 -4.87 27.66 -17.75
C LEU A 20 -5.26 27.85 -19.24
N GLN A 21 -4.40 28.51 -19.99
CA GLN A 21 -4.52 28.66 -21.44
C GLN A 21 -3.34 27.96 -22.10
N TRP A 22 -3.61 27.16 -23.11
CA TRP A 22 -2.61 26.38 -23.82
C TRP A 22 -2.25 27.03 -25.15
N ASP A 23 -0.94 27.07 -25.43
CA ASP A 23 -0.47 27.39 -26.77
C ASP A 23 -0.63 26.16 -27.68
N SER A 24 -0.93 26.40 -28.96
CA SER A 24 -1.43 25.37 -29.88
C SER A 24 -0.39 24.31 -30.28
N GLU A 25 -0.91 23.15 -30.47
CA GLU A 25 -0.59 22.04 -31.36
C GLU A 25 0.63 21.14 -31.15
N LEU A 26 1.77 21.55 -30.62
CA LEU A 26 2.94 20.64 -30.55
C LEU A 26 3.66 20.56 -29.20
N SER A 27 3.50 21.50 -28.33
CA SER A 27 3.93 21.41 -26.92
C SER A 27 2.93 22.19 -26.08
N ARG A 28 2.12 21.50 -25.30
CA ARG A 28 1.18 22.12 -24.35
C ARG A 28 1.93 22.97 -23.34
N ARG A 29 2.20 24.22 -23.67
CA ARG A 29 2.81 25.20 -22.78
C ARG A 29 1.77 26.20 -22.31
N PRO A 30 1.67 26.47 -20.99
CA PRO A 30 0.79 27.50 -20.48
C PRO A 30 1.22 28.87 -21.02
N VAL A 31 0.28 29.61 -21.60
CA VAL A 31 0.55 30.96 -22.14
C VAL A 31 0.43 31.99 -21.02
N GLY A 32 1.47 32.80 -20.83
CA GLY A 32 1.43 33.89 -19.85
C GLY A 32 1.49 33.44 -18.39
N PHE A 33 1.80 32.16 -18.13
CA PHE A 33 1.90 31.62 -16.76
C PHE A 33 3.02 32.33 -15.98
N ARG A 34 2.68 32.88 -14.84
CA ARG A 34 3.61 33.52 -13.91
C ARG A 34 3.31 33.05 -12.49
N LEU A 35 4.37 32.78 -11.73
CA LEU A 35 4.28 32.46 -10.31
C LEU A 35 5.12 33.44 -9.52
N ASP A 36 4.60 33.91 -8.41
CA ASP A 36 5.36 34.69 -7.45
C ASP A 36 6.11 33.75 -6.50
N LEU A 37 7.33 34.14 -6.14
CA LEU A 37 8.21 33.38 -5.26
C LEU A 37 8.26 34.05 -3.88
N MET A 38 7.70 33.39 -2.88
CA MET A 38 7.84 33.83 -1.49
C MET A 38 8.88 32.94 -0.79
N ARG A 39 9.89 33.56 -0.19
CA ARG A 39 10.92 32.83 0.56
C ARG A 39 10.29 32.18 1.81
N ARG A 40 10.51 30.88 1.99
CA ARG A 40 10.07 30.18 3.19
C ARG A 40 10.85 30.68 4.42
N ILE A 41 10.13 31.04 5.47
CA ILE A 41 10.68 31.38 6.78
C ILE A 41 10.75 30.13 7.67
N PRO A 42 11.59 30.11 8.74
CA PRO A 42 11.69 28.96 9.65
C PRO A 42 10.38 28.48 10.24
N ALA A 43 9.40 29.36 10.40
CA ALA A 43 8.06 29.01 10.88
C ALA A 43 7.28 28.12 9.89
N ASP A 44 7.55 28.20 8.61
CA ASP A 44 6.94 27.35 7.57
C ASP A 44 7.46 25.92 7.60
N ARG A 45 8.49 25.66 8.41
CA ARG A 45 9.11 24.33 8.61
C ARG A 45 8.64 23.65 9.90
N ARG A 46 7.64 24.15 10.56
CA ARG A 46 7.06 23.49 11.72
C ARG A 46 6.35 22.23 11.23
N ILE A 47 6.96 21.09 11.49
CA ILE A 47 6.29 19.78 11.53
C ILE A 47 5.13 19.95 12.53
N ALA A 48 3.93 19.63 12.10
CA ALA A 48 2.78 19.59 12.98
C ALA A 48 3.16 18.70 14.18
N GLN A 49 2.93 19.22 15.41
CA GLN A 49 3.15 18.39 16.59
C GLN A 49 2.27 17.15 16.47
N PRO A 50 2.79 15.97 16.76
CA PRO A 50 1.97 14.76 16.74
C PRO A 50 0.79 14.97 17.69
N VAL A 51 -0.40 14.77 17.17
CA VAL A 51 -1.59 14.64 18.00
C VAL A 51 -1.31 13.43 18.91
N THR A 52 -1.30 13.66 20.21
CA THR A 52 -1.15 12.61 21.22
C THR A 52 -2.31 11.63 21.03
N THR A 53 -2.04 10.56 20.29
CA THR A 53 -2.94 9.41 20.24
C THR A 53 -2.93 8.75 21.60
N ALA A 54 -4.11 8.58 22.16
CA ALA A 54 -4.30 7.85 23.39
C ALA A 54 -3.61 6.48 23.28
N THR A 55 -2.80 6.15 24.30
CA THR A 55 -2.12 4.87 24.46
C THR A 55 -3.11 3.74 24.26
N SER A 56 -3.01 3.04 23.13
CA SER A 56 -3.78 1.83 22.90
C SER A 56 -3.26 0.74 23.84
N ALA A 57 -4.15 0.14 24.60
CA ALA A 57 -3.87 -1.03 25.42
C ALA A 57 -3.36 -2.18 24.53
N PRO A 58 -2.51 -3.09 25.07
CA PRO A 58 -2.00 -4.21 24.29
C PRO A 58 -3.18 -5.02 23.71
N LEU A 59 -3.14 -5.23 22.39
CA LEU A 59 -4.14 -6.03 21.67
C LEU A 59 -4.07 -7.47 22.20
N GLN A 60 -5.06 -7.84 23.00
CA GLN A 60 -5.29 -9.25 23.32
C GLN A 60 -5.75 -9.96 22.03
N PRO A 61 -5.41 -11.25 21.85
CA PRO A 61 -5.89 -12.02 20.70
C PRO A 61 -7.41 -11.96 20.68
N GLN A 62 -7.97 -11.33 19.65
CA GLN A 62 -9.40 -11.05 19.57
C GLN A 62 -10.07 -12.16 18.74
N LEU A 63 -10.93 -12.90 19.40
CA LEU A 63 -11.85 -13.86 18.80
C LEU A 63 -12.90 -13.08 17.99
N PHE A 64 -12.85 -13.18 16.67
CA PHE A 64 -13.90 -12.68 15.82
C PHE A 64 -15.08 -13.68 15.83
N SER A 65 -16.28 -13.21 16.15
CA SER A 65 -17.48 -14.00 15.89
C SER A 65 -17.69 -14.07 14.38
N PRO A 66 -17.96 -15.25 13.80
CA PRO A 66 -18.28 -15.38 12.40
C PRO A 66 -19.41 -14.42 12.03
N ILE A 67 -19.32 -13.78 10.88
CA ILE A 67 -20.37 -12.88 10.41
C ILE A 67 -21.58 -13.71 9.97
N LYS A 68 -22.78 -13.20 10.24
CA LYS A 68 -24.03 -13.81 9.82
C LYS A 68 -24.04 -14.01 8.31
N ALA A 69 -24.37 -15.23 7.88
CA ALA A 69 -24.43 -15.55 6.47
C ALA A 69 -25.39 -14.62 5.71
N GLY A 70 -24.92 -14.09 4.57
CA GLY A 70 -25.68 -13.15 3.76
C GLY A 70 -25.44 -11.67 4.08
N THR A 71 -24.59 -11.33 5.05
CA THR A 71 -24.15 -9.94 5.26
C THR A 71 -23.41 -9.43 4.04
N THR A 72 -23.84 -8.29 3.51
CA THR A 72 -23.33 -7.69 2.27
C THR A 72 -22.49 -6.45 2.52
N VAL A 73 -21.34 -6.35 1.83
CA VAL A 73 -20.43 -5.19 1.94
C VAL A 73 -20.09 -4.68 0.54
N ALA A 74 -20.30 -3.40 0.30
CA ALA A 74 -19.82 -2.75 -0.91
C ALA A 74 -18.55 -1.96 -0.61
N VAL A 75 -17.46 -2.26 -1.32
CA VAL A 75 -16.20 -1.51 -1.22
C VAL A 75 -16.05 -0.61 -2.43
N LEU A 76 -16.16 0.69 -2.21
CA LEU A 76 -16.14 1.70 -3.26
C LEU A 76 -14.79 2.44 -3.27
N HIS A 77 -14.20 2.61 -4.44
CA HIS A 77 -12.91 3.28 -4.57
C HIS A 77 -12.97 4.57 -5.37
N GLY A 78 -12.07 5.51 -5.02
CA GLY A 78 -11.75 6.69 -5.82
C GLY A 78 -10.23 6.78 -6.02
N SER A 79 -9.74 6.51 -7.26
CA SER A 79 -8.32 6.30 -7.51
C SER A 79 -7.89 6.69 -8.92
N ASN A 80 -6.89 7.57 -9.06
CA ASN A 80 -6.26 7.87 -10.36
C ASN A 80 -5.10 6.90 -10.67
N LEU A 81 -4.32 6.51 -9.65
CA LEU A 81 -3.10 5.71 -9.80
C LEU A 81 -3.28 4.23 -9.46
N GLY A 82 -4.49 3.84 -9.07
CA GLY A 82 -4.81 2.43 -8.77
C GLY A 82 -4.60 2.01 -7.31
N THR A 83 -3.91 2.78 -6.46
CA THR A 83 -3.65 2.42 -5.06
C THR A 83 -4.94 2.19 -4.27
N CYS A 84 -5.90 3.12 -4.33
CA CYS A 84 -7.18 2.94 -3.62
C CYS A 84 -7.99 1.78 -4.18
N ARG A 85 -7.90 1.50 -5.49
CA ARG A 85 -8.54 0.33 -6.11
C ARG A 85 -7.94 -0.97 -5.60
N ALA A 86 -6.61 -1.05 -5.50
CA ALA A 86 -5.92 -2.22 -4.96
C ALA A 86 -6.30 -2.47 -3.49
N LEU A 87 -6.31 -1.42 -2.67
CA LEU A 87 -6.75 -1.51 -1.27
C LEU A 87 -8.23 -1.89 -1.15
N ALA A 88 -9.10 -1.36 -2.02
CA ALA A 88 -10.51 -1.73 -2.03
C ALA A 88 -10.71 -3.23 -2.34
N SER A 89 -9.97 -3.76 -3.32
CA SER A 89 -9.99 -5.20 -3.61
C SER A 89 -9.51 -6.02 -2.43
N GLN A 90 -8.46 -5.57 -1.74
CA GLN A 90 -7.95 -6.21 -0.53
C GLN A 90 -9.00 -6.23 0.59
N PHE A 91 -9.65 -5.12 0.90
CA PHE A 91 -10.69 -5.07 1.94
C PHE A 91 -11.91 -5.91 1.59
N ALA A 92 -12.27 -6.04 0.31
CA ALA A 92 -13.34 -6.93 -0.12
C ALA A 92 -12.98 -8.41 0.10
N GLU A 93 -11.73 -8.78 -0.15
CA GLU A 93 -11.23 -10.13 0.16
C GLU A 93 -11.25 -10.39 1.67
N GLU A 94 -10.74 -9.45 2.48
CA GLU A 94 -10.76 -9.53 3.95
C GLU A 94 -12.21 -9.64 4.49
N ALA A 95 -13.14 -8.87 3.94
CA ALA A 95 -14.55 -8.98 4.30
C ALA A 95 -15.14 -10.34 3.91
N THR A 96 -14.72 -10.90 2.78
CA THR A 96 -15.14 -12.24 2.35
C THR A 96 -14.59 -13.33 3.26
N ASP A 97 -13.35 -13.20 3.69
CA ASP A 97 -12.68 -14.14 4.61
C ASP A 97 -13.40 -14.23 5.97
N ILE A 98 -14.00 -13.15 6.44
CA ILE A 98 -14.79 -13.13 7.67
C ILE A 98 -16.26 -13.50 7.44
N GLY A 99 -16.68 -13.81 6.20
CA GLY A 99 -18.01 -14.35 5.85
C GLY A 99 -18.97 -13.35 5.21
N CYS A 100 -18.55 -12.15 4.84
CA CYS A 100 -19.39 -11.21 4.09
C CYS A 100 -19.45 -11.54 2.60
N ALA A 101 -20.56 -11.19 1.95
CA ALA A 101 -20.64 -11.11 0.50
C ALA A 101 -20.15 -9.71 0.05
N ALA A 102 -18.90 -9.63 -0.39
CA ALA A 102 -18.28 -8.34 -0.73
C ALA A 102 -18.28 -8.06 -2.24
N THR A 103 -18.50 -6.80 -2.60
CA THR A 103 -18.41 -6.30 -3.98
C THR A 103 -17.45 -5.11 -4.06
N VAL A 104 -16.81 -4.91 -5.21
CA VAL A 104 -15.88 -3.78 -5.44
C VAL A 104 -16.31 -2.99 -6.65
N GLY A 105 -16.28 -1.66 -6.56
CA GLY A 105 -16.59 -0.78 -7.69
C GLY A 105 -16.05 0.64 -7.51
N PRO A 106 -16.03 1.44 -8.59
CA PRO A 106 -15.69 2.86 -8.49
C PRO A 106 -16.82 3.63 -7.79
N LEU A 107 -16.48 4.72 -7.11
CA LEU A 107 -17.44 5.61 -6.47
C LEU A 107 -18.46 6.17 -7.45
N ASP A 108 -18.05 6.48 -8.69
CA ASP A 108 -18.96 7.02 -9.71
C ASP A 108 -20.05 6.01 -10.13
N GLY A 109 -19.89 4.72 -9.83
CA GLY A 109 -20.93 3.71 -9.99
C GLY A 109 -22.07 3.80 -8.96
N ALA A 110 -21.92 4.62 -7.91
CA ALA A 110 -22.90 4.79 -6.83
C ALA A 110 -23.54 6.18 -6.78
N VAL A 111 -23.50 6.92 -7.89
CA VAL A 111 -24.17 8.23 -8.02
C VAL A 111 -25.68 8.05 -8.00
N ASP A 112 -26.38 8.90 -7.26
CA ASP A 112 -27.83 8.91 -7.06
C ASP A 112 -28.44 7.63 -6.47
N ASN A 113 -27.66 6.56 -6.32
CA ASN A 113 -28.14 5.29 -5.80
C ASN A 113 -27.02 4.50 -5.12
N LEU A 114 -26.88 4.69 -3.82
CA LEU A 114 -25.95 3.87 -3.05
C LEU A 114 -26.38 2.39 -3.11
N PRO A 115 -25.42 1.44 -3.14
CA PRO A 115 -25.74 0.02 -3.08
C PRO A 115 -26.58 -0.32 -1.85
N GLU A 116 -27.65 -1.08 -2.04
CA GLU A 116 -28.47 -1.62 -0.95
C GLU A 116 -27.70 -2.77 -0.27
N VAL A 117 -26.82 -2.43 0.65
CA VAL A 117 -25.93 -3.35 1.38
C VAL A 117 -25.94 -3.04 2.87
N ASP A 118 -25.50 -3.98 3.69
CA ASP A 118 -25.40 -3.81 5.13
C ASP A 118 -24.33 -2.80 5.53
N ALA A 119 -23.21 -2.77 4.80
CA ALA A 119 -22.13 -1.81 5.04
C ALA A 119 -21.45 -1.33 3.75
N ILE A 120 -21.01 -0.08 3.74
CA ILE A 120 -20.26 0.55 2.66
C ILE A 120 -18.88 0.93 3.18
N LEU A 121 -17.84 0.46 2.53
CA LEU A 121 -16.47 0.90 2.75
C LEU A 121 -16.03 1.79 1.58
N VAL A 122 -15.56 2.99 1.88
CA VAL A 122 -15.01 3.92 0.90
C VAL A 122 -13.50 3.97 1.07
N VAL A 123 -12.76 3.75 -0.03
CA VAL A 123 -11.31 3.92 -0.10
C VAL A 123 -11.00 4.97 -1.15
N ALA A 124 -10.60 6.16 -0.73
CA ALA A 124 -10.45 7.28 -1.66
C ALA A 124 -9.19 8.10 -1.40
N SER A 125 -8.71 8.79 -2.42
CA SER A 125 -7.60 9.74 -2.34
C SER A 125 -8.05 11.16 -2.71
N SER A 126 -7.18 12.13 -2.40
CA SER A 126 -7.31 13.50 -2.90
C SER A 126 -6.24 13.76 -3.94
N TYR A 127 -6.62 14.29 -5.10
CA TYR A 127 -5.67 14.70 -6.13
C TYR A 127 -5.76 16.22 -6.33
N ASN A 128 -4.75 16.95 -5.86
CA ASN A 128 -4.76 18.41 -5.80
C ASN A 128 -6.03 18.98 -5.12
N GLY A 129 -6.53 18.33 -4.07
CA GLY A 129 -7.74 18.73 -3.35
C GLY A 129 -9.06 18.38 -4.05
N GLN A 130 -9.01 17.71 -5.19
CA GLN A 130 -10.17 17.28 -5.95
C GLN A 130 -10.34 15.75 -5.88
N ALA A 131 -11.57 15.29 -6.16
CA ALA A 131 -11.85 13.87 -6.25
C ALA A 131 -11.13 13.24 -7.45
N PRO A 132 -10.67 11.98 -7.32
CA PRO A 132 -10.17 11.19 -8.45
C PRO A 132 -11.16 11.07 -9.59
N ASP A 133 -10.68 10.75 -10.78
CA ASP A 133 -11.50 10.73 -12.02
C ASP A 133 -12.68 9.78 -11.93
N ASP A 134 -12.54 8.65 -11.24
CA ASP A 134 -13.57 7.63 -11.02
C ASP A 134 -14.45 7.87 -9.76
N ALA A 135 -14.34 9.08 -9.19
CA ALA A 135 -15.10 9.52 -8.01
C ALA A 135 -15.69 10.94 -8.15
N ARG A 136 -15.50 11.60 -9.29
CA ARG A 136 -15.91 13.00 -9.46
C ARG A 136 -17.40 13.20 -9.42
N ALA A 137 -18.13 12.38 -10.14
CA ALA A 137 -19.57 12.48 -10.21
C ALA A 137 -20.20 12.16 -8.86
N PHE A 138 -19.71 11.10 -8.19
CA PHE A 138 -20.14 10.75 -6.84
C PHE A 138 -19.87 11.86 -5.82
N PHE A 139 -18.67 12.44 -5.83
CA PHE A 139 -18.31 13.51 -4.91
C PHE A 139 -19.16 14.76 -5.13
N ALA A 140 -19.43 15.13 -6.39
CA ALA A 140 -20.29 16.24 -6.73
C ALA A 140 -21.75 15.99 -6.28
N TRP A 141 -22.28 14.80 -6.52
CA TRP A 141 -23.58 14.39 -6.02
C TRP A 141 -23.65 14.40 -4.50
N LEU A 142 -22.74 13.70 -3.82
CA LEU A 142 -22.74 13.56 -2.36
C LEU A 142 -22.67 14.91 -1.64
N THR A 143 -21.91 15.87 -2.16
CA THR A 143 -21.76 17.22 -1.61
C THR A 143 -22.85 18.18 -2.07
N GLY A 144 -23.70 17.76 -2.97
CA GLY A 144 -24.88 18.50 -3.43
C GLY A 144 -25.93 18.66 -2.34
N LYS A 145 -26.89 19.60 -2.57
CA LYS A 145 -27.95 19.89 -1.61
C LYS A 145 -29.03 18.81 -1.57
N ASP A 146 -29.23 18.14 -2.68
CA ASP A 146 -30.31 17.17 -2.89
C ASP A 146 -29.84 15.71 -2.71
N ALA A 147 -28.63 15.50 -2.14
CA ALA A 147 -28.10 14.17 -1.89
C ALA A 147 -28.89 13.48 -0.76
N GLU A 148 -29.36 12.28 -1.03
CA GLU A 148 -30.05 11.41 -0.08
C GLU A 148 -29.43 10.00 -0.13
N LEU A 149 -29.22 9.36 1.03
CA LEU A 149 -28.61 8.01 1.10
C LEU A 149 -29.62 6.88 0.88
N GLY A 150 -30.93 7.19 0.75
CA GLY A 150 -31.98 6.17 0.65
C GLY A 150 -32.20 5.34 1.93
N GLY A 151 -31.47 5.66 3.00
CA GLY A 151 -31.53 4.96 4.30
C GLY A 151 -30.43 5.44 5.24
N SER A 152 -30.09 4.63 6.23
CA SER A 152 -29.00 4.87 7.18
C SER A 152 -27.96 3.74 7.10
N PRO A 153 -27.22 3.63 5.99
CA PRO A 153 -26.25 2.55 5.81
C PRO A 153 -25.12 2.68 6.84
N TYR A 154 -24.57 1.52 7.23
CA TYR A 154 -23.30 1.53 7.94
C TYR A 154 -22.17 1.85 6.96
N PHE A 155 -21.21 2.64 7.40
CA PHE A 155 -20.09 3.00 6.53
C PHE A 155 -18.76 3.15 7.28
N ALA A 156 -17.68 3.01 6.54
CA ALA A 156 -16.32 3.35 6.96
C ALA A 156 -15.58 4.03 5.80
N VAL A 157 -14.64 4.92 6.11
CA VAL A 157 -13.84 5.63 5.10
C VAL A 157 -12.36 5.47 5.42
N LEU A 158 -11.58 5.02 4.44
CA LEU A 158 -10.12 5.08 4.45
C LEU A 158 -9.66 6.09 3.42
N GLY A 159 -9.02 7.15 3.87
CA GLY A 159 -8.35 8.10 2.99
C GLY A 159 -6.90 7.70 2.74
N VAL A 160 -6.46 7.79 1.50
CA VAL A 160 -5.08 7.57 1.09
C VAL A 160 -4.49 8.87 0.56
N GLY A 161 -3.34 9.28 1.06
CA GLY A 161 -2.72 10.53 0.64
C GLY A 161 -1.26 10.63 1.08
N ASP A 162 -0.64 11.74 0.76
CA ASP A 162 0.71 12.09 1.16
C ASP A 162 0.65 13.39 1.99
N HIS A 163 1.06 13.34 3.25
CA HIS A 163 1.02 14.48 4.17
C HIS A 163 1.89 15.66 3.74
N ASN A 164 2.84 15.44 2.82
CA ASN A 164 3.63 16.54 2.24
C ASN A 164 2.76 17.52 1.43
N TRP A 165 1.55 17.11 1.02
CA TRP A 165 0.54 17.97 0.38
C TRP A 165 -0.41 18.56 1.43
N THR A 166 0.11 19.27 2.40
CA THR A 166 -0.57 19.76 3.62
C THR A 166 -1.94 20.37 3.38
N ASP A 167 -2.11 21.18 2.34
CA ASP A 167 -3.36 21.91 2.07
C ASP A 167 -4.48 21.02 1.50
N THR A 168 -4.11 19.87 0.93
CA THR A 168 -5.05 18.98 0.22
C THR A 168 -5.05 17.54 0.77
N TYR A 169 -4.19 17.29 1.77
CA TYR A 169 -4.11 15.99 2.41
C TYR A 169 -5.46 15.58 3.01
N GLN A 170 -5.95 14.43 2.60
CA GLN A 170 -7.23 13.86 3.04
C GLN A 170 -8.48 14.73 2.78
N ALA A 171 -8.40 15.76 1.93
CA ALA A 171 -9.52 16.71 1.77
C ALA A 171 -10.80 16.03 1.26
N VAL A 172 -10.68 15.16 0.24
CA VAL A 172 -11.82 14.45 -0.36
C VAL A 172 -12.34 13.33 0.55
N PRO A 173 -11.51 12.39 1.06
CA PRO A 173 -11.98 11.36 1.98
C PRO A 173 -12.66 11.91 3.22
N LYS A 174 -12.08 12.95 3.83
CA LYS A 174 -12.66 13.63 5.00
C LYS A 174 -14.03 14.21 4.69
N ARG A 175 -14.18 14.86 3.53
CA ARG A 175 -15.47 15.44 3.15
C ARG A 175 -16.51 14.36 2.84
N ILE A 176 -16.09 13.21 2.26
CA ILE A 176 -16.97 12.05 2.06
C ILE A 176 -17.45 11.52 3.42
N ASP A 177 -16.53 11.29 4.36
CA ASP A 177 -16.83 10.77 5.68
C ASP A 177 -17.81 11.67 6.46
N GLU A 178 -17.53 12.99 6.48
CA GLU A 178 -18.40 14.00 7.09
C GLU A 178 -19.79 14.00 6.46
N ARG A 179 -19.83 13.98 5.11
CA ARG A 179 -21.10 14.12 4.39
C ARG A 179 -21.97 12.87 4.51
N LEU A 180 -21.39 11.68 4.51
CA LEU A 180 -22.13 10.45 4.76
C LEU A 180 -22.77 10.47 6.16
N ALA A 181 -22.03 10.95 7.17
CA ALA A 181 -22.58 11.09 8.52
C ALA A 181 -23.67 12.19 8.61
N GLU A 182 -23.48 13.35 7.97
CA GLU A 182 -24.49 14.43 7.91
C GLU A 182 -25.81 13.94 7.29
N LEU A 183 -25.74 13.05 6.31
CA LEU A 183 -26.90 12.49 5.63
C LEU A 183 -27.54 11.29 6.36
N GLY A 184 -27.06 10.96 7.58
CA GLY A 184 -27.66 9.94 8.43
C GLY A 184 -27.01 8.56 8.32
N GLY A 185 -25.89 8.42 7.63
CA GLY A 185 -25.06 7.22 7.65
C GLY A 185 -24.49 6.93 9.05
N ARG A 186 -24.28 5.65 9.35
CA ARG A 186 -23.76 5.16 10.64
C ARG A 186 -22.32 4.72 10.50
N ARG A 187 -21.40 5.50 11.06
CA ARG A 187 -19.97 5.20 10.99
C ARG A 187 -19.64 3.94 11.80
N LEU A 188 -18.97 2.97 11.19
CA LEU A 188 -18.49 1.74 11.85
C LEU A 188 -17.21 1.99 12.65
N VAL A 189 -16.25 2.68 12.04
CA VAL A 189 -14.97 3.03 12.65
C VAL A 189 -14.61 4.49 12.32
N PRO A 190 -13.76 5.16 13.12
CA PRO A 190 -13.23 6.46 12.75
C PRO A 190 -12.56 6.40 11.36
N MET A 191 -12.62 7.51 10.62
CA MET A 191 -11.94 7.60 9.32
C MET A 191 -10.45 7.28 9.47
N GLY A 192 -9.94 6.36 8.66
CA GLY A 192 -8.51 6.08 8.55
C GLY A 192 -7.84 7.09 7.61
N ALA A 193 -6.60 7.47 7.93
CA ALA A 193 -5.79 8.39 7.13
C ALA A 193 -4.45 7.76 6.80
N ALA A 194 -4.42 6.94 5.75
CA ALA A 194 -3.23 6.24 5.30
C ALA A 194 -2.30 7.17 4.52
N ASP A 195 -1.05 7.25 4.96
CA ASP A 195 -0.05 8.18 4.47
C ASP A 195 1.01 7.47 3.64
N THR A 196 1.09 7.81 2.35
CA THR A 196 2.07 7.20 1.42
C THR A 196 3.51 7.63 1.68
N SER A 197 3.73 8.72 2.40
CA SER A 197 5.06 9.18 2.84
C SER A 197 5.37 8.80 4.29
N GLY A 198 4.47 8.08 4.94
CA GLY A 198 4.60 7.56 6.30
C GLY A 198 4.38 6.05 6.34
N ASP A 199 3.80 5.59 7.44
CA ASP A 199 3.44 4.18 7.62
C ASP A 199 2.08 3.85 6.97
N LEU A 200 2.06 3.77 5.65
CA LEU A 200 0.87 3.38 4.89
C LEU A 200 0.37 1.99 5.31
N THR A 201 1.28 1.02 5.36
CA THR A 201 0.93 -0.39 5.61
C THR A 201 0.39 -0.59 7.03
N GLY A 202 1.07 -0.06 8.04
CA GLY A 202 0.60 -0.16 9.43
C GLY A 202 -0.76 0.53 9.64
N THR A 203 -0.98 1.71 9.05
CA THR A 203 -2.28 2.39 9.11
C THR A 203 -3.39 1.58 8.44
N VAL A 204 -3.11 0.96 7.29
CA VAL A 204 -4.07 0.08 6.60
C VAL A 204 -4.38 -1.17 7.43
N GLU A 205 -3.37 -1.78 8.05
CA GLU A 205 -3.55 -2.94 8.94
C GLU A 205 -4.37 -2.59 10.19
N GLU A 206 -4.07 -1.48 10.85
CA GLU A 206 -4.82 -1.01 12.01
C GLU A 206 -6.28 -0.71 11.66
N PHE A 207 -6.51 -0.06 10.52
CA PHE A 207 -7.86 0.22 10.04
C PHE A 207 -8.61 -1.07 9.68
N SER A 208 -7.96 -2.02 9.00
CA SER A 208 -8.53 -3.32 8.66
C SER A 208 -8.95 -4.09 9.91
N ALA A 209 -8.08 -4.16 10.92
CA ALA A 209 -8.38 -4.83 12.18
C ALA A 209 -9.57 -4.18 12.89
N ALA A 210 -9.60 -2.84 12.98
CA ALA A 210 -10.69 -2.11 13.59
C ALA A 210 -12.02 -2.32 12.83
N LEU A 211 -11.98 -2.30 11.50
CA LEU A 211 -13.14 -2.54 10.65
C LEU A 211 -13.67 -3.99 10.82
N GLY A 212 -12.79 -4.98 10.80
CA GLY A 212 -13.15 -6.37 11.01
C GLY A 212 -13.85 -6.61 12.36
N MET A 213 -13.33 -5.95 13.43
CA MET A 213 -13.99 -5.98 14.75
C MET A 213 -15.37 -5.34 14.72
N ALA A 214 -15.50 -4.16 14.14
CA ALA A 214 -16.77 -3.45 14.06
C ALA A 214 -17.82 -4.19 13.23
N LEU A 215 -17.39 -4.83 12.13
CA LEU A 215 -18.25 -5.72 11.34
C LEU A 215 -18.69 -6.94 12.16
N SER A 216 -17.77 -7.59 12.87
CA SER A 216 -18.04 -8.75 13.71
C SER A 216 -18.96 -8.41 14.89
N GLU A 217 -18.76 -7.26 15.55
CA GLU A 217 -19.61 -6.78 16.62
C GLU A 217 -21.03 -6.45 16.13
N ARG A 218 -21.13 -5.89 14.93
CA ARG A 218 -22.42 -5.42 14.41
C ARG A 218 -23.22 -6.51 13.69
N PHE A 219 -22.54 -7.38 12.96
CA PHE A 219 -23.14 -8.39 12.07
C PHE A 219 -22.73 -9.82 12.44
N GLY A 220 -22.05 -10.02 13.56
CA GLY A 220 -21.65 -11.35 14.04
C GLY A 220 -22.87 -12.22 14.33
N ASP A 221 -22.73 -13.50 14.08
CA ASP A 221 -23.74 -14.51 14.43
C ASP A 221 -23.51 -14.96 15.88
N PRO A 222 -24.41 -14.64 16.81
CA PRO A 222 -24.26 -15.04 18.21
C PRO A 222 -24.33 -16.54 18.43
N ASP A 223 -24.91 -17.29 17.48
CA ASP A 223 -25.08 -18.75 17.57
C ASP A 223 -23.92 -19.51 16.87
N ALA A 224 -23.06 -18.82 16.15
CA ALA A 224 -21.93 -19.44 15.50
C ALA A 224 -20.81 -19.71 16.51
N THR A 225 -20.30 -20.93 16.52
CA THR A 225 -19.03 -21.22 17.20
C THR A 225 -17.93 -20.39 16.53
N PRO A 226 -17.13 -19.62 17.30
CA PRO A 226 -16.03 -18.87 16.75
C PRO A 226 -15.17 -19.78 15.86
N LYS A 227 -15.21 -19.57 14.57
CA LYS A 227 -14.29 -20.21 13.65
C LYS A 227 -13.08 -19.29 13.58
N THR A 228 -11.96 -19.82 13.92
CA THR A 228 -10.65 -19.31 13.63
C THR A 228 -9.87 -18.95 14.88
N ASP A 229 -9.04 -19.86 15.22
CA ASP A 229 -7.86 -19.57 16.01
C ASP A 229 -7.00 -18.61 15.16
N MET A 230 -6.96 -17.34 15.54
CA MET A 230 -6.11 -16.32 14.88
C MET A 230 -4.61 -16.66 15.04
N ASN A 231 -4.30 -17.67 15.85
CA ASN A 231 -2.95 -18.20 16.03
C ASN A 231 -2.65 -19.38 15.08
N GLU A 232 -3.61 -19.84 14.28
CA GLU A 232 -3.27 -20.84 13.26
C GLU A 232 -2.42 -20.21 12.15
N PRO A 233 -1.30 -20.84 11.78
CA PRO A 233 -0.46 -20.39 10.68
C PRO A 233 -1.29 -20.20 9.41
N LEU A 234 -1.04 -19.11 8.66
CA LEU A 234 -1.74 -18.80 7.41
C LEU A 234 -1.35 -19.74 6.27
N TYR A 235 -0.24 -20.47 6.42
CA TYR A 235 0.29 -21.36 5.41
C TYR A 235 0.45 -22.78 5.90
N ASP A 236 0.16 -23.73 5.02
CA ASP A 236 0.65 -25.10 5.11
C ASP A 236 1.90 -25.22 4.23
N LEU A 237 3.06 -25.38 4.87
CA LEU A 237 4.35 -25.60 4.21
C LEU A 237 4.69 -27.07 4.25
N HIS A 238 5.01 -27.62 3.10
CA HIS A 238 5.48 -29.00 2.98
C HIS A 238 6.79 -29.03 2.21
N THR A 239 7.82 -29.65 2.80
CA THR A 239 9.08 -29.94 2.11
C THR A 239 8.91 -31.17 1.21
N ILE A 240 9.38 -31.06 -0.03
CA ILE A 240 9.23 -32.12 -1.05
C ILE A 240 10.60 -32.49 -1.62
N ALA A 241 10.85 -33.78 -1.82
CA ALA A 241 12.09 -34.26 -2.43
C ALA A 241 11.93 -34.46 -3.96
N GLY A 242 12.78 -33.81 -4.78
CA GLY A 242 12.78 -34.00 -6.23
C GLY A 242 13.42 -32.85 -7.05
N PRO A 243 13.70 -33.03 -8.35
CA PRO A 243 14.36 -32.01 -9.18
C PRO A 243 13.44 -30.89 -9.66
N VAL A 244 14.00 -29.67 -9.80
CA VAL A 244 13.31 -28.42 -10.19
C VAL A 244 12.97 -28.41 -11.69
N THR A 245 11.74 -28.03 -12.04
CA THR A 245 11.36 -27.62 -13.39
C THR A 245 10.69 -26.24 -13.37
N ALA A 246 11.27 -25.32 -14.16
CA ALA A 246 11.05 -23.88 -14.14
C ALA A 246 9.68 -23.39 -14.62
N ALA A 247 9.19 -22.25 -14.11
CA ALA A 247 8.87 -21.01 -14.80
C ALA A 247 8.12 -20.02 -13.90
N ILE A 248 8.71 -18.83 -13.69
CA ILE A 248 8.20 -17.68 -12.93
C ILE A 248 7.09 -16.96 -13.73
N ASP A 249 6.97 -17.23 -15.01
CA ASP A 249 6.21 -16.41 -15.96
C ASP A 249 4.68 -16.43 -15.77
N ALA A 250 4.14 -17.35 -14.99
CA ALA A 250 2.71 -17.58 -14.96
C ALA A 250 1.91 -16.61 -14.05
N ARG A 251 2.51 -16.11 -12.96
CA ARG A 251 1.77 -15.30 -11.97
C ARG A 251 1.49 -13.86 -12.45
N PHE A 252 2.45 -13.24 -13.13
CA PHE A 252 2.38 -11.83 -13.49
C PHE A 252 2.38 -11.55 -14.99
N ALA A 253 2.46 -12.56 -15.86
CA ALA A 253 2.59 -12.41 -17.31
C ALA A 253 3.69 -11.37 -17.68
N VAL A 254 4.86 -11.47 -17.02
CA VAL A 254 5.97 -10.53 -17.22
C VAL A 254 6.80 -10.90 -18.44
N THR A 255 7.34 -9.87 -19.10
CA THR A 255 8.29 -10.02 -20.21
C THR A 255 9.67 -9.63 -19.72
N PRO A 256 10.67 -10.53 -19.74
CA PRO A 256 12.04 -10.18 -19.40
C PRO A 256 12.58 -9.09 -20.33
N MET A 257 13.19 -8.06 -19.74
CA MET A 257 13.78 -6.96 -20.48
C MET A 257 15.24 -6.76 -20.09
N VAL A 258 16.07 -6.39 -21.07
CA VAL A 258 17.51 -6.18 -20.84
C VAL A 258 17.76 -4.77 -20.34
N VAL A 259 18.44 -4.66 -19.20
CA VAL A 259 18.97 -3.38 -18.71
C VAL A 259 20.22 -3.03 -19.51
N LEU A 260 20.17 -1.94 -20.26
CA LEU A 260 21.27 -1.45 -21.10
C LEU A 260 22.27 -0.63 -20.28
N ASP A 261 21.75 0.24 -19.42
CA ASP A 261 22.54 1.15 -18.58
C ASP A 261 21.88 1.31 -17.21
N ASN A 262 22.70 1.48 -16.18
CA ASN A 262 22.28 1.81 -14.83
C ASN A 262 23.27 2.81 -14.21
N ASN A 263 23.07 4.09 -14.50
CA ASN A 263 24.01 5.17 -14.16
C ASN A 263 23.51 5.99 -12.99
N GLU A 264 24.42 6.33 -12.08
CA GLU A 264 24.13 7.25 -10.99
C GLU A 264 23.95 8.69 -11.53
N LEU A 265 22.82 9.31 -11.21
CA LEU A 265 22.54 10.71 -11.51
C LEU A 265 22.85 11.63 -10.34
N VAL A 266 22.59 11.15 -9.15
CA VAL A 266 22.77 11.88 -7.90
C VAL A 266 23.25 10.89 -6.83
N SER A 267 24.39 11.19 -6.21
CA SER A 267 24.94 10.39 -5.11
C SER A 267 24.06 10.47 -3.85
N GLY A 268 24.04 9.40 -3.05
CA GLY A 268 23.37 9.37 -1.74
C GLY A 268 23.95 10.36 -0.72
N ASP A 269 25.21 10.78 -0.89
CA ASP A 269 25.89 11.75 0.00
C ASP A 269 25.41 13.21 -0.16
N ASN A 270 24.37 13.44 -0.96
CA ASN A 270 23.81 14.78 -1.13
C ASN A 270 22.94 15.19 0.08
N ALA A 271 22.68 16.51 0.19
CA ALA A 271 21.89 17.09 1.28
C ALA A 271 20.42 16.58 1.39
N LEU A 272 19.95 15.82 0.41
CA LEU A 272 18.61 15.21 0.39
C LEU A 272 18.63 13.72 0.80
N GLY A 273 19.83 13.15 1.00
CA GLY A 273 19.99 11.78 1.49
C GLY A 273 19.52 10.67 0.55
N GLN A 274 19.14 10.98 -0.70
CA GLN A 274 18.60 9.99 -1.64
C GLN A 274 19.40 9.94 -2.93
N ALA A 275 19.99 8.79 -3.23
CA ALA A 275 20.59 8.53 -4.53
C ALA A 275 19.51 8.42 -5.62
N LYS A 276 19.85 8.86 -6.82
CA LYS A 276 19.00 8.72 -8.00
C LYS A 276 19.79 8.05 -9.10
N ARG A 277 19.19 7.09 -9.74
CA ARG A 277 19.79 6.35 -10.85
C ARG A 277 18.96 6.51 -12.13
N ASN A 278 19.64 6.58 -13.25
CA ASN A 278 19.01 6.46 -14.56
C ASN A 278 19.18 5.02 -15.03
N VAL A 279 18.07 4.34 -15.22
CA VAL A 279 18.04 2.97 -15.71
C VAL A 279 17.48 2.97 -17.12
N ARG A 280 18.25 2.45 -18.09
CA ARG A 280 17.81 2.32 -19.48
C ARG A 280 17.56 0.85 -19.79
N ILE A 281 16.41 0.56 -20.35
CA ILE A 281 15.90 -0.79 -20.56
C ILE A 281 15.57 -0.92 -22.05
N ALA A 282 16.02 -2.02 -22.67
CA ALA A 282 15.64 -2.34 -24.03
C ALA A 282 14.17 -2.73 -24.10
N LEU A 283 13.42 -2.11 -25.00
CA LEU A 283 12.03 -2.44 -25.24
C LEU A 283 11.93 -3.64 -26.18
N PRO A 284 11.16 -4.68 -25.86
CA PRO A 284 10.93 -5.81 -26.77
C PRO A 284 10.28 -5.36 -28.08
N GLU A 285 10.57 -6.09 -29.16
CA GLU A 285 10.02 -5.83 -30.47
C GLU A 285 8.47 -5.86 -30.44
N GLY A 286 7.86 -4.85 -31.03
CA GLY A 286 6.39 -4.72 -31.08
C GLY A 286 5.76 -4.02 -29.90
N LEU A 287 6.53 -3.65 -28.86
CA LEU A 287 6.03 -2.79 -27.78
C LEU A 287 6.34 -1.32 -28.09
N GLU A 288 5.37 -0.48 -27.87
CA GLU A 288 5.46 0.97 -28.06
C GLU A 288 5.07 1.69 -26.75
N TYR A 289 5.60 2.87 -26.52
CA TYR A 289 5.23 3.72 -25.40
C TYR A 289 5.11 5.19 -25.82
N GLN A 290 4.40 5.97 -25.05
CA GLN A 290 4.33 7.42 -25.17
C GLN A 290 4.99 8.08 -23.96
N THR A 291 5.50 9.29 -24.15
CA THR A 291 6.07 10.06 -23.02
C THR A 291 5.00 10.33 -21.98
N GLY A 292 5.26 9.92 -20.75
CA GLY A 292 4.31 10.01 -19.63
C GLY A 292 3.62 8.69 -19.28
N ASP A 293 3.81 7.64 -20.08
CA ASP A 293 3.38 6.30 -19.72
C ASP A 293 4.17 5.76 -18.52
N HIS A 294 3.68 4.67 -17.94
CA HIS A 294 4.33 3.98 -16.84
C HIS A 294 4.81 2.60 -17.27
N LEU A 295 6.02 2.25 -16.85
CA LEU A 295 6.52 0.89 -16.94
C LEU A 295 6.30 0.20 -15.58
N THR A 296 5.62 -0.93 -15.61
CA THR A 296 5.47 -1.80 -14.44
C THR A 296 6.62 -2.78 -14.42
N VAL A 297 7.38 -2.78 -13.33
CA VAL A 297 8.58 -3.62 -13.16
C VAL A 297 8.38 -4.56 -11.98
N LEU A 298 8.58 -5.84 -12.19
CA LEU A 298 8.78 -6.82 -11.12
C LEU A 298 10.28 -7.00 -10.92
N ALA A 299 10.77 -6.69 -9.72
CA ALA A 299 12.20 -6.79 -9.40
C ALA A 299 12.48 -8.09 -8.64
N ASP A 300 13.69 -8.60 -8.79
CA ASP A 300 14.20 -9.69 -7.97
C ASP A 300 14.94 -9.13 -6.74
N ASN A 301 14.98 -9.91 -5.67
CA ASN A 301 15.89 -9.60 -4.57
C ASN A 301 17.34 -9.83 -5.01
N PRO A 302 18.28 -8.96 -4.60
CA PRO A 302 19.69 -9.13 -4.92
C PRO A 302 20.25 -10.45 -4.38
N PRO A 303 21.11 -11.15 -5.14
CA PRO A 303 21.65 -12.46 -4.72
C PRO A 303 22.36 -12.43 -3.37
N ASP A 304 23.10 -11.36 -3.08
CA ASP A 304 23.81 -11.18 -1.81
C ASP A 304 22.85 -11.08 -0.61
N VAL A 305 21.68 -10.45 -0.80
CA VAL A 305 20.63 -10.37 0.22
C VAL A 305 20.00 -11.76 0.42
N VAL A 306 19.70 -12.47 -0.65
CA VAL A 306 19.15 -13.84 -0.59
C VAL A 306 20.11 -14.77 0.12
N ASP A 307 21.40 -14.73 -0.25
CA ASP A 307 22.44 -15.57 0.38
C ASP A 307 22.58 -15.26 1.88
N ALA A 308 22.53 -13.97 2.27
CA ALA A 308 22.58 -13.56 3.68
C ALA A 308 21.38 -14.07 4.49
N VAL A 309 20.20 -14.13 3.89
CA VAL A 309 18.99 -14.68 4.55
C VAL A 309 19.11 -16.20 4.71
N ILE A 310 19.57 -16.90 3.68
CA ILE A 310 19.78 -18.36 3.70
C ILE A 310 20.79 -18.72 4.80
N GLU A 311 21.89 -17.98 4.88
CA GLU A 311 22.93 -18.17 5.92
C GLU A 311 22.37 -17.86 7.32
N LEU A 312 21.64 -16.76 7.49
CA LEU A 312 21.07 -16.35 8.79
C LEU A 312 20.09 -17.40 9.35
N LEU A 313 19.29 -17.99 8.47
CA LEU A 313 18.24 -18.92 8.85
C LEU A 313 18.70 -20.39 8.81
N GLU A 314 19.95 -20.65 8.39
CA GLU A 314 20.53 -21.99 8.25
C GLU A 314 19.67 -22.95 7.42
N ILE A 315 19.04 -22.44 6.33
CA ILE A 315 18.11 -23.20 5.47
C ILE A 315 18.86 -23.75 4.25
N ASP A 316 18.47 -24.94 3.80
CA ASP A 316 18.96 -25.47 2.51
C ASP A 316 18.33 -24.67 1.36
N PRO A 317 19.13 -23.95 0.55
CA PRO A 317 18.61 -23.17 -0.57
C PRO A 317 17.88 -24.00 -1.64
N GLU A 318 18.21 -25.28 -1.77
CA GLU A 318 17.61 -26.21 -2.74
C GLU A 318 16.42 -26.99 -2.15
N GLU A 319 16.12 -26.79 -0.87
CA GLU A 319 14.93 -27.35 -0.25
C GLU A 319 13.67 -26.88 -1.00
N ARG A 320 12.78 -27.83 -1.30
CA ARG A 320 11.57 -27.55 -2.10
C ARG A 320 10.36 -27.42 -1.19
N LEU A 321 9.61 -26.38 -1.43
CA LEU A 321 8.44 -26.02 -0.68
C LEU A 321 7.19 -26.10 -1.56
N SER A 322 6.13 -26.71 -1.06
CA SER A 322 4.76 -26.50 -1.51
C SER A 322 4.10 -25.51 -0.57
N ILE A 323 3.59 -24.41 -1.09
CA ILE A 323 3.02 -23.33 -0.31
C ILE A 323 1.53 -23.25 -0.61
N ASN A 324 0.74 -23.69 0.36
CA ASN A 324 -0.71 -23.71 0.26
C ASN A 324 -1.30 -22.75 1.31
N PRO A 325 -1.84 -21.59 0.88
CA PRO A 325 -2.50 -20.70 1.83
C PRO A 325 -3.79 -21.37 2.34
N ARG A 326 -4.00 -21.31 3.65
CA ARG A 326 -5.22 -21.85 4.30
C ARG A 326 -6.45 -21.00 4.00
N ARG A 327 -6.25 -19.79 3.48
CA ARG A 327 -7.30 -18.84 3.08
C ARG A 327 -7.01 -18.32 1.69
N THR A 328 -8.05 -17.98 0.94
CA THR A 328 -7.92 -17.33 -0.35
C THR A 328 -7.73 -15.84 -0.13
N SER A 329 -6.53 -15.32 -0.33
CA SER A 329 -6.23 -13.90 -0.25
C SER A 329 -5.10 -13.55 -1.21
N ARG A 330 -5.20 -12.40 -1.87
CA ARG A 330 -4.11 -11.89 -2.76
C ARG A 330 -2.88 -11.43 -2.00
N ARG A 331 -3.01 -11.24 -0.70
CA ARG A 331 -1.88 -10.95 0.21
C ARG A 331 -1.05 -12.18 0.50
N LEU A 332 -1.62 -13.37 0.34
CA LEU A 332 -0.91 -14.62 0.59
C LEU A 332 -0.19 -15.06 -0.69
N ILE A 333 0.98 -15.67 -0.48
CA ILE A 333 1.74 -16.28 -1.56
C ILE A 333 1.07 -17.61 -1.88
N ALA A 334 0.32 -17.64 -2.97
CA ALA A 334 -0.26 -18.87 -3.50
C ALA A 334 0.56 -19.29 -4.71
N LEU A 335 1.19 -20.46 -4.65
CA LEU A 335 1.94 -21.03 -5.75
C LEU A 335 1.30 -22.36 -6.11
N ASP A 336 0.92 -22.50 -7.38
CA ASP A 336 0.36 -23.72 -7.97
C ASP A 336 1.43 -24.76 -8.28
N ARG A 337 2.66 -24.50 -7.89
CA ARG A 337 3.83 -25.34 -8.11
C ARG A 337 4.77 -25.30 -6.91
N GLU A 338 5.65 -26.29 -6.88
CA GLU A 338 6.76 -26.32 -5.94
C GLU A 338 7.85 -25.32 -6.32
N VAL A 339 8.45 -24.70 -5.32
CA VAL A 339 9.56 -23.74 -5.49
C VAL A 339 10.70 -24.11 -4.56
N SER A 340 11.96 -23.82 -4.94
CA SER A 340 13.05 -23.88 -3.99
C SER A 340 13.02 -22.68 -3.04
N VAL A 341 13.64 -22.82 -1.86
CA VAL A 341 13.81 -21.71 -0.92
C VAL A 341 14.48 -20.52 -1.59
N ARG A 342 15.54 -20.76 -2.36
CA ARG A 342 16.24 -19.73 -3.13
C ARG A 342 15.30 -19.01 -4.11
N GLU A 343 14.50 -19.77 -4.85
CA GLU A 343 13.55 -19.22 -5.81
C GLU A 343 12.47 -18.38 -5.11
N LEU A 344 11.94 -18.88 -3.99
CA LEU A 344 10.97 -18.14 -3.17
C LEU A 344 11.54 -16.80 -2.70
N LEU A 345 12.73 -16.83 -2.10
CA LEU A 345 13.38 -15.62 -1.57
C LEU A 345 13.81 -14.66 -2.68
N THR A 346 14.13 -15.14 -3.88
CA THR A 346 14.55 -14.29 -5.00
C THR A 346 13.36 -13.55 -5.62
N HIS A 347 12.24 -14.24 -5.86
CA HIS A 347 11.22 -13.74 -6.77
C HIS A 347 9.86 -13.45 -6.12
N PHE A 348 9.56 -14.00 -4.95
CA PHE A 348 8.19 -14.01 -4.46
C PHE A 348 7.94 -13.21 -3.18
N VAL A 349 8.99 -12.85 -2.45
CA VAL A 349 8.89 -12.14 -1.16
C VAL A 349 9.73 -10.88 -1.11
N GLU A 350 9.26 -9.87 -0.37
CA GLU A 350 10.01 -8.64 -0.09
C GLU A 350 10.91 -8.87 1.13
N LEU A 351 12.24 -8.82 0.95
CA LEU A 351 13.21 -9.07 2.02
C LEU A 351 13.68 -7.81 2.74
N ARG A 352 13.60 -6.65 2.08
CA ARG A 352 14.18 -5.39 2.54
C ARG A 352 13.16 -4.35 2.97
N LYS A 353 11.87 -4.66 2.88
CA LYS A 353 10.82 -3.74 3.31
C LYS A 353 10.88 -3.56 4.82
N PRO A 354 10.83 -2.31 5.34
CA PRO A 354 10.78 -2.06 6.78
C PRO A 354 9.66 -2.82 7.47
N ALA A 355 9.93 -3.32 8.67
CA ALA A 355 8.97 -4.06 9.46
C ALA A 355 7.82 -3.14 9.92
N THR A 356 6.59 -3.62 9.77
CA THR A 356 5.40 -2.95 10.28
C THR A 356 5.27 -3.16 11.79
N ARG A 357 4.48 -2.33 12.46
CA ARG A 357 4.17 -2.48 13.88
C ARG A 357 3.57 -3.84 14.21
N SER A 358 2.71 -4.35 13.32
CA SER A 358 2.11 -5.68 13.47
C SER A 358 3.16 -6.80 13.42
N GLN A 359 4.10 -6.72 12.47
CA GLN A 359 5.21 -7.67 12.36
C GLN A 359 6.14 -7.61 13.57
N LEU A 360 6.48 -6.42 14.08
CA LEU A 360 7.27 -6.25 15.30
C LEU A 360 6.58 -6.86 16.53
N ARG A 361 5.28 -6.68 16.68
CA ARG A 361 4.49 -7.31 17.76
C ARG A 361 4.44 -8.84 17.63
N LYS A 362 4.35 -9.37 16.41
CA LYS A 362 4.45 -10.83 16.17
C LYS A 362 5.82 -11.37 16.58
N LEU A 363 6.89 -10.68 16.18
CA LEU A 363 8.25 -11.04 16.59
C LEU A 363 8.44 -10.96 18.12
N ALA A 364 7.89 -9.92 18.75
CA ALA A 364 7.91 -9.79 20.22
C ALA A 364 7.19 -10.96 20.90
N ALA A 365 6.03 -11.35 20.41
CA ALA A 365 5.26 -12.49 20.93
C ALA A 365 6.01 -13.82 20.78
N ALA A 366 6.78 -13.99 19.70
CA ALA A 366 7.60 -15.17 19.44
C ALA A 366 8.98 -15.13 20.11
N ASN A 367 9.31 -14.08 20.90
CA ASN A 367 10.62 -13.94 21.52
C ASN A 367 10.56 -14.28 23.02
N PRO A 368 11.18 -15.40 23.47
CA PRO A 368 11.22 -15.78 24.88
C PRO A 368 12.18 -14.93 25.72
N CYS A 369 13.11 -14.19 25.11
CA CYS A 369 14.07 -13.33 25.79
C CYS A 369 13.40 -11.99 26.19
N GLU A 370 13.15 -11.78 27.47
CA GLU A 370 12.45 -10.60 27.98
C GLU A 370 13.07 -9.25 27.54
N PRO A 371 14.39 -9.05 27.56
CA PRO A 371 15.01 -7.80 27.09
C PRO A 371 14.76 -7.54 25.59
N GLU A 372 14.91 -8.57 24.75
CA GLU A 372 14.67 -8.45 23.30
C GLU A 372 13.19 -8.21 22.99
N ARG A 373 12.30 -8.95 23.66
CA ARG A 373 10.85 -8.76 23.55
C ARG A 373 10.45 -7.32 23.86
N LYS A 374 10.91 -6.76 24.98
CA LYS A 374 10.63 -5.38 25.34
C LYS A 374 11.15 -4.38 24.30
N ARG A 375 12.33 -4.64 23.73
CA ARG A 375 12.87 -3.76 22.69
C ARG A 375 12.06 -3.81 21.41
N LEU A 376 11.58 -4.99 21.01
CA LEU A 376 10.64 -5.15 19.87
C LEU A 376 9.30 -4.44 20.11
N GLU A 377 8.76 -4.51 21.33
CA GLU A 377 7.54 -3.79 21.74
C GLU A 377 7.76 -2.26 21.69
N GLU A 378 8.90 -1.77 22.20
CA GLU A 378 9.27 -0.36 22.11
C GLU A 378 9.36 0.12 20.65
N LEU A 379 10.03 -0.66 19.77
CA LEU A 379 10.11 -0.35 18.34
C LEU A 379 8.73 -0.32 17.68
N ALA A 380 7.82 -1.21 18.09
CA ALA A 380 6.45 -1.22 17.58
C ALA A 380 5.63 0.00 18.02
N ASP A 381 5.97 0.59 19.16
CA ASP A 381 5.26 1.75 19.72
C ASP A 381 5.93 3.09 19.37
N GLU A 382 7.12 3.08 18.73
CA GLU A 382 7.77 4.29 18.24
C GLU A 382 6.90 4.97 17.15
N PRO A 383 6.83 6.32 17.16
CA PRO A 383 6.03 7.07 16.17
C PRO A 383 6.60 6.96 14.75
N ASP A 384 7.93 6.84 14.64
CA ASP A 384 8.63 6.70 13.36
C ASP A 384 8.61 5.23 12.89
N PRO A 385 8.55 4.98 11.57
CA PRO A 385 8.65 3.63 11.03
C PRO A 385 9.95 2.94 11.46
N CYS A 386 9.87 1.65 11.77
CA CYS A 386 11.06 0.86 12.04
C CYS A 386 12.00 0.87 10.83
N PRO A 387 13.29 1.19 10.99
CA PRO A 387 14.23 1.18 9.87
C PRO A 387 14.64 -0.24 9.43
N LEU A 388 14.37 -1.26 10.27
CA LEU A 388 14.78 -2.65 10.04
C LEU A 388 13.68 -3.42 9.31
N SER A 389 14.07 -4.26 8.37
CA SER A 389 13.18 -5.28 7.79
C SER A 389 12.92 -6.42 8.80
N PRO A 390 11.90 -7.26 8.59
CA PRO A 390 11.67 -8.44 9.44
C PRO A 390 12.90 -9.35 9.52
N ILE A 391 13.65 -9.50 8.44
CA ILE A 391 14.89 -10.29 8.41
C ILE A 391 15.98 -9.64 9.26
N GLU A 392 16.15 -8.32 9.18
CA GLU A 392 17.12 -7.60 10.01
C GLU A 392 16.73 -7.63 11.49
N CYS A 393 15.42 -7.62 11.80
CA CYS A 393 14.93 -7.83 13.15
C CYS A 393 15.31 -9.22 13.68
N LEU A 394 15.17 -10.29 12.88
CA LEU A 394 15.59 -11.64 13.28
C LEU A 394 17.11 -11.74 13.53
N LYS A 395 17.90 -10.98 12.78
CA LYS A 395 19.35 -10.89 12.99
C LYS A 395 19.70 -10.13 14.27
N GLU A 396 18.99 -9.06 14.60
CA GLU A 396 19.23 -8.23 15.78
C GLU A 396 18.66 -8.87 17.05
N PHE A 397 17.57 -9.62 16.92
CA PHE A 397 16.86 -10.31 18.02
C PHE A 397 16.86 -11.83 17.82
N PRO A 398 18.02 -12.49 18.00
CA PRO A 398 18.19 -13.90 17.64
C PRO A 398 17.44 -14.89 18.54
N ALA A 399 16.84 -14.43 19.64
CA ALA A 399 16.02 -15.28 20.49
C ALA A 399 14.59 -15.48 19.95
N CYS A 400 14.22 -14.86 18.85
CA CYS A 400 12.93 -15.12 18.21
C CYS A 400 12.85 -16.58 17.73
N ASP A 401 11.85 -17.29 18.21
CA ASP A 401 11.56 -18.68 17.84
C ASP A 401 10.35 -18.68 16.90
N ILE A 402 10.62 -18.73 15.58
CA ILE A 402 9.59 -18.69 14.53
C ILE A 402 9.75 -19.90 13.60
N THR A 403 8.63 -20.45 13.19
CA THR A 403 8.58 -21.50 12.17
C THR A 403 8.71 -20.93 10.76
N GLY A 404 9.00 -21.78 9.76
CA GLY A 404 9.04 -21.36 8.35
C GLY A 404 7.70 -20.78 7.85
N ALA A 405 6.57 -21.27 8.37
CA ALA A 405 5.25 -20.74 8.06
C ALA A 405 5.05 -19.33 8.63
N GLU A 406 5.44 -19.11 9.88
CA GLU A 406 5.38 -17.79 10.53
C GLU A 406 6.36 -16.80 9.88
N LEU A 407 7.54 -17.26 9.46
CA LEU A 407 8.45 -16.44 8.66
C LEU A 407 7.80 -15.98 7.37
N LEU A 408 7.13 -16.88 6.64
CA LEU A 408 6.44 -16.54 5.40
C LEU A 408 5.31 -15.54 5.62
N GLU A 409 4.66 -15.56 6.79
CA GLU A 409 3.66 -14.57 7.19
C GLU A 409 4.25 -13.18 7.49
N LEU A 410 5.52 -13.14 7.92
CA LEU A 410 6.24 -11.88 8.15
C LEU A 410 6.75 -11.26 6.85
N LEU A 411 6.89 -12.05 5.79
CA LEU A 411 7.39 -11.57 4.50
C LEU A 411 6.20 -11.21 3.59
N GLU A 412 6.16 -9.96 3.16
CA GLU A 412 5.15 -9.56 2.18
C GLU A 412 5.45 -10.16 0.80
N PRO A 413 4.42 -10.48 0.01
CA PRO A 413 4.62 -10.88 -1.39
C PRO A 413 5.31 -9.77 -2.17
N MET A 414 6.22 -10.16 -3.07
CA MET A 414 6.81 -9.24 -4.04
C MET A 414 5.72 -8.58 -4.87
N THR A 415 5.74 -7.25 -4.93
CA THR A 415 4.75 -6.45 -5.65
C THR A 415 5.37 -5.72 -6.84
N PRO A 416 4.67 -5.64 -7.99
CA PRO A 416 5.12 -4.83 -9.11
C PRO A 416 5.23 -3.35 -8.74
N ARG A 417 6.28 -2.69 -9.21
CA ARG A 417 6.55 -1.26 -9.02
C ARG A 417 6.29 -0.49 -10.30
N HIS A 418 5.60 0.63 -10.20
CA HIS A 418 5.24 1.47 -11.34
C HIS A 418 6.19 2.66 -11.43
N TYR A 419 6.87 2.80 -12.55
CA TYR A 419 7.79 3.91 -12.81
C TYR A 419 7.30 4.74 -13.99
N SER A 420 7.22 6.06 -13.83
CA SER A 420 6.97 6.96 -14.96
C SER A 420 8.14 6.93 -15.93
N ILE A 421 7.85 6.77 -17.22
CA ILE A 421 8.84 6.75 -18.27
C ILE A 421 9.39 8.17 -18.46
N ALA A 422 10.70 8.33 -18.29
CA ALA A 422 11.39 9.60 -18.39
C ALA A 422 12.01 9.86 -19.78
N SER A 423 12.02 8.87 -20.67
CA SER A 423 12.51 8.97 -22.03
C SER A 423 11.43 9.38 -23.04
N SER A 424 11.84 9.66 -24.27
CA SER A 424 10.93 9.97 -25.37
C SER A 424 11.05 8.91 -26.47
N SER A 425 9.95 8.25 -26.81
CA SER A 425 9.87 7.27 -27.89
C SER A 425 10.19 7.87 -29.27
N ARG A 426 10.04 9.20 -29.44
CA ARG A 426 10.42 9.89 -30.68
C ARG A 426 11.93 9.95 -30.88
N LEU A 427 12.71 9.95 -29.80
CA LEU A 427 14.17 9.99 -29.87
C LEU A 427 14.78 8.58 -29.84
N GLN A 428 14.22 7.70 -29.07
CA GLN A 428 14.67 6.33 -28.87
C GLN A 428 13.45 5.40 -28.72
N PRO A 429 12.87 4.91 -29.84
CA PRO A 429 11.65 4.11 -29.79
C PRO A 429 11.88 2.76 -29.09
N ASP A 430 13.09 2.21 -29.17
CA ASP A 430 13.43 0.87 -28.67
C ASP A 430 13.99 0.87 -27.23
N VAL A 431 13.96 2.01 -26.54
CA VAL A 431 14.57 2.13 -25.21
C VAL A 431 13.69 2.94 -24.28
N VAL A 432 13.42 2.37 -23.13
CA VAL A 432 12.75 3.04 -22.02
C VAL A 432 13.78 3.52 -21.00
N GLY A 433 13.71 4.80 -20.64
CA GLY A 433 14.52 5.38 -19.57
C GLY A 433 13.67 5.66 -18.33
N LEU A 434 14.15 5.20 -17.18
CA LEU A 434 13.53 5.42 -15.88
C LEU A 434 14.48 6.22 -14.97
N VAL A 435 13.91 7.06 -14.11
CA VAL A 435 14.65 7.68 -13.01
C VAL A 435 14.17 7.07 -11.69
N VAL A 436 15.05 6.31 -11.07
CA VAL A 436 14.74 5.52 -9.88
C VAL A 436 15.44 6.12 -8.66
N SER A 437 14.71 6.24 -7.56
CA SER A 437 15.30 6.54 -6.24
C SER A 437 15.85 5.25 -5.65
N VAL A 438 17.05 5.32 -5.08
CA VAL A 438 17.60 4.23 -4.25
C VAL A 438 17.15 4.51 -2.82
N LEU A 439 16.48 3.54 -2.23
CA LEU A 439 16.02 3.56 -0.84
C LEU A 439 17.10 3.04 0.08
#